data_a6c3f58fd38ac1dabad47b8e85f9fca1
#
_entry.id   a6c3f58fd38ac1dabad47b8e85f9fca1
#
_cell.length_a   1.000
_cell.length_b   1.000
_cell.length_c   1.000
_cell.angle_alpha   90.00
_cell.angle_beta   90.00
_cell.angle_gamma   90.00
#
_symmetry.space_group_name_H-M   'P 1'
#
loop_
_entity.id
_entity.type
_entity.pdbx_description
1 polymer ?
#
loop_
_entity_poly.entity_id
_entity_poly.type
_entity_poly.pdbx_seq_one_letter_code
_entity_poly.pdbx_strand_id
1 'polypeptide(L)'
;MVFDTEAAFEEAVIEKLKAYGWDDAGGVLKYPTEQQLLDNWAAILFENNKHRDCLNGAPLTPTEMQQIVEKIREKRTPVAINELINGKEIIIKRDNANDDLHVGKEVALKIFHRDEIAGGQSRYQIAQQPVFPSKSKLGHDRRGDLMLLINGMPLFHIELKKSGVPVSEAIGQIRKYAAEGVFEGLFSLVQIFVAMNPEETKYFANPGPDGAFNEKFQFHWADFNNNPINQWGDVVKRLLSIPMAHQLIGYYTVADSSDGVLKVMRSYQYYAASRISDRVTVIDRDKLWGTKGLKGGFVWHTTGSGKTMTSFKCAQLIANSKDADKVVFLVDRIELGTQSLEQYRSFANESETVQKTESTDALKAKLKSSDPSDTLIVTSIQKMGNIDEDAMSARDLEAIRKKRIVFIVDECHRSTFGKNMETIKRVFPGALMFGFTGTPIHEENRKKLSTTTDVFGDELHRYSIADGIRDGNVLGFDTCPVATYPEFDLRQAVALDEAKAKSMEEVMGDPRRERVYYQIMDEMPMAPFLDEMGNRCHGIESLVPESQYGTADQRDVTEHQLQVVADIVKHWPTLSRFGKFHAIFATHSIPEALDYYHLFKETAPELMTTVLVDPSI
;
A
#
# COMPACT_ATOMS: atom_id res chain seq x y z
N MET A 1 17.49 -17.45 21.95
CA MET A 1 18.24 -18.74 21.88
C MET A 1 19.40 -18.48 20.93
N VAL A 2 20.62 -18.79 21.34
CA VAL A 2 21.83 -18.60 20.54
C VAL A 2 22.11 -19.89 19.78
N PHE A 3 22.42 -19.79 18.48
CA PHE A 3 22.78 -20.92 17.64
C PHE A 3 24.22 -20.76 17.16
N ASP A 4 25.10 -21.64 17.60
CA ASP A 4 26.54 -21.59 17.28
C ASP A 4 26.86 -22.05 15.85
N THR A 5 25.95 -22.81 15.22
CA THR A 5 26.11 -23.30 13.84
C THR A 5 24.85 -23.04 13.01
N GLU A 6 25.04 -22.84 11.69
CA GLU A 6 23.93 -22.71 10.75
C GLU A 6 23.08 -23.99 10.71
N ALA A 7 23.69 -25.17 10.78
CA ALA A 7 22.99 -26.45 10.78
C ALA A 7 22.03 -26.64 11.98
N ALA A 8 22.44 -26.20 13.18
CA ALA A 8 21.57 -26.24 14.35
C ALA A 8 20.39 -25.26 14.23
N PHE A 9 20.61 -24.11 13.61
CA PHE A 9 19.56 -23.14 13.34
C PHE A 9 18.61 -23.65 12.25
N GLU A 10 19.14 -24.21 11.17
CA GLU A 10 18.37 -24.82 10.08
C GLU A 10 17.40 -25.90 10.61
N GLU A 11 17.88 -26.81 11.45
CA GLU A 11 17.04 -27.86 12.05
C GLU A 11 15.93 -27.26 12.91
N ALA A 12 16.24 -26.24 13.72
CA ALA A 12 15.23 -25.56 14.55
C ALA A 12 14.17 -24.84 13.67
N VAL A 13 14.56 -24.24 12.55
CA VAL A 13 13.62 -23.62 11.60
C VAL A 13 12.73 -24.67 10.94
N ILE A 14 13.29 -25.82 10.52
CA ILE A 14 12.53 -26.92 9.93
C ILE A 14 11.47 -27.43 10.92
N GLU A 15 11.86 -27.72 12.18
CA GLU A 15 10.93 -28.21 13.19
C GLU A 15 9.82 -27.16 13.47
N LYS A 16 10.16 -25.89 13.48
CA LYS A 16 9.18 -24.83 13.64
C LYS A 16 8.22 -24.73 12.45
N LEU A 17 8.73 -24.82 11.21
CA LEU A 17 7.91 -24.83 9.99
C LEU A 17 6.92 -26.00 10.00
N LYS A 18 7.37 -27.21 10.35
CA LYS A 18 6.49 -28.38 10.49
C LYS A 18 5.35 -28.10 11.48
N ALA A 19 5.66 -27.54 12.63
CA ALA A 19 4.65 -27.20 13.65
C ALA A 19 3.61 -26.18 13.15
N TYR A 20 3.89 -25.45 12.05
CA TYR A 20 3.02 -24.46 11.46
C TYR A 20 2.53 -24.80 10.04
N GLY A 21 2.40 -26.10 9.73
CA GLY A 21 1.66 -26.58 8.58
C GLY A 21 2.50 -27.00 7.39
N TRP A 22 3.85 -27.06 7.50
CA TRP A 22 4.75 -27.55 6.47
C TRP A 22 5.14 -29.02 6.65
N ASP A 23 4.28 -29.80 7.24
CA ASP A 23 4.48 -31.23 7.46
C ASP A 23 3.52 -32.05 6.59
N ASP A 24 3.87 -32.21 5.32
CA ASP A 24 3.17 -33.10 4.41
C ASP A 24 3.63 -34.56 4.63
N ALA A 25 2.76 -35.51 4.31
CA ALA A 25 2.98 -36.94 4.46
C ALA A 25 4.27 -37.48 3.81
N GLY A 26 4.92 -36.70 2.93
CA GLY A 26 6.20 -37.01 2.30
C GLY A 26 7.45 -36.63 3.12
N GLY A 27 7.28 -35.94 4.26
CA GLY A 27 8.40 -35.46 5.08
C GLY A 27 9.23 -34.35 4.40
N VAL A 28 10.43 -34.10 4.97
CA VAL A 28 11.40 -33.15 4.40
C VAL A 28 12.18 -33.80 3.27
N LEU A 29 12.20 -33.14 2.11
CA LEU A 29 13.02 -33.56 0.96
C LEU A 29 14.47 -33.13 1.24
N LYS A 30 15.35 -34.11 1.55
CA LYS A 30 16.76 -33.85 1.88
C LYS A 30 17.62 -33.87 0.64
N TYR A 31 18.36 -32.80 0.40
CA TYR A 31 19.31 -32.65 -0.73
C TYR A 31 18.70 -32.94 -2.09
N PRO A 32 17.46 -32.51 -2.39
CA PRO A 32 16.84 -32.85 -3.65
C PRO A 32 17.55 -32.17 -4.83
N THR A 33 17.75 -32.92 -5.89
CA THR A 33 18.16 -32.38 -7.20
C THR A 33 16.96 -31.78 -7.92
N GLU A 34 17.19 -30.95 -8.94
CA GLU A 34 16.12 -30.35 -9.76
C GLU A 34 15.21 -31.48 -10.36
N GLN A 35 15.79 -32.57 -10.82
CA GLN A 35 15.01 -33.69 -11.37
C GLN A 35 14.11 -34.34 -10.31
N GLN A 36 14.61 -34.55 -9.10
CA GLN A 36 13.80 -35.11 -8.02
C GLN A 36 12.67 -34.17 -7.61
N LEU A 37 12.88 -32.84 -7.65
CA LEU A 37 11.82 -31.86 -7.43
C LEU A 37 10.79 -31.86 -8.56
N LEU A 38 11.20 -32.04 -9.82
CA LEU A 38 10.30 -32.19 -10.96
C LEU A 38 9.46 -33.47 -10.87
N ASP A 39 10.06 -34.60 -10.47
CA ASP A 39 9.36 -35.88 -10.30
C ASP A 39 8.32 -35.76 -9.14
N ASN A 40 8.71 -35.12 -8.03
CA ASN A 40 7.81 -34.84 -6.93
C ASN A 40 6.64 -33.94 -7.39
N TRP A 41 6.92 -32.88 -8.17
CA TRP A 41 5.90 -32.01 -8.70
C TRP A 41 4.95 -32.71 -9.65
N ALA A 42 5.48 -33.57 -10.56
CA ALA A 42 4.67 -34.39 -11.48
C ALA A 42 3.67 -35.28 -10.72
N ALA A 43 4.13 -35.96 -9.65
CA ALA A 43 3.26 -36.78 -8.82
C ALA A 43 2.14 -35.95 -8.14
N ILE A 44 2.46 -34.78 -7.61
CA ILE A 44 1.47 -33.89 -6.95
C ILE A 44 0.50 -33.31 -7.99
N LEU A 45 0.98 -32.87 -9.16
CA LEU A 45 0.12 -32.41 -10.26
C LEU A 45 -0.88 -33.48 -10.69
N PHE A 46 -0.42 -34.74 -10.83
CA PHE A 46 -1.30 -35.84 -11.13
C PHE A 46 -2.37 -35.99 -10.04
N GLU A 47 -1.99 -36.08 -8.77
CA GLU A 47 -2.92 -36.25 -7.67
C GLU A 47 -3.97 -35.12 -7.62
N ASN A 48 -3.55 -33.87 -7.81
CA ASN A 48 -4.42 -32.71 -7.78
C ASN A 48 -5.37 -32.60 -8.98
N ASN A 49 -5.02 -33.24 -10.11
CA ASN A 49 -5.82 -33.17 -11.35
C ASN A 49 -6.51 -34.49 -11.72
N LYS A 50 -6.22 -35.64 -11.04
CA LYS A 50 -6.75 -36.96 -11.40
C LYS A 50 -8.28 -37.07 -11.34
N HIS A 51 -8.95 -36.22 -10.54
CA HIS A 51 -10.42 -36.19 -10.44
C HIS A 51 -11.08 -35.27 -11.48
N ARG A 52 -10.27 -34.55 -12.24
CA ARG A 52 -10.72 -33.74 -13.38
C ARG A 52 -10.70 -34.62 -14.60
N ASP A 53 -11.67 -34.42 -15.49
CA ASP A 53 -11.74 -35.17 -16.76
C ASP A 53 -10.67 -34.67 -17.73
N CYS A 54 -9.39 -34.88 -17.40
CA CYS A 54 -8.25 -34.44 -18.20
C CYS A 54 -7.06 -35.39 -18.19
N LEU A 55 -6.99 -36.38 -17.28
CA LEU A 55 -5.85 -37.31 -17.16
C LEU A 55 -6.24 -38.77 -17.22
N ASN A 56 -7.54 -39.11 -17.20
CA ASN A 56 -8.08 -40.49 -17.28
C ASN A 56 -7.32 -41.48 -16.37
N GLY A 57 -6.88 -41.04 -15.18
CA GLY A 57 -6.15 -41.88 -14.22
C GLY A 57 -4.70 -42.23 -14.64
N ALA A 58 -4.19 -41.71 -15.75
CA ALA A 58 -2.82 -41.96 -16.19
C ALA A 58 -1.88 -40.83 -15.74
N PRO A 59 -0.74 -41.11 -15.04
CA PRO A 59 0.21 -40.12 -14.57
C PRO A 59 0.80 -39.26 -15.71
N LEU A 60 1.41 -38.14 -15.33
CA LEU A 60 2.15 -37.27 -16.26
C LEU A 60 3.45 -37.97 -16.71
N THR A 61 3.75 -37.88 -18.00
CA THR A 61 5.02 -38.40 -18.54
C THR A 61 6.15 -37.36 -18.37
N PRO A 62 7.43 -37.80 -18.49
CA PRO A 62 8.55 -36.86 -18.52
C PRO A 62 8.44 -35.81 -19.63
N THR A 63 7.92 -36.20 -20.82
CA THR A 63 7.72 -35.29 -21.95
C THR A 63 6.65 -34.22 -21.64
N GLU A 64 5.57 -34.62 -20.97
CA GLU A 64 4.52 -33.68 -20.53
C GLU A 64 5.04 -32.72 -19.50
N MET A 65 5.86 -33.19 -18.56
CA MET A 65 6.54 -32.29 -17.58
C MET A 65 7.52 -31.36 -18.29
N GLN A 66 8.21 -31.82 -19.34
CA GLN A 66 9.09 -30.98 -20.13
C GLN A 66 8.31 -29.82 -20.79
N GLN A 67 7.11 -30.08 -21.32
CA GLN A 67 6.24 -29.00 -21.86
C GLN A 67 5.92 -27.93 -20.78
N ILE A 68 5.68 -28.37 -19.56
CA ILE A 68 5.43 -27.44 -18.44
C ILE A 68 6.67 -26.58 -18.15
N VAL A 69 7.84 -27.20 -18.06
CA VAL A 69 9.12 -26.52 -17.84
C VAL A 69 9.44 -25.52 -18.96
N GLU A 70 9.16 -25.89 -20.23
CA GLU A 70 9.33 -24.99 -21.36
C GLU A 70 8.43 -23.76 -21.25
N LYS A 71 7.17 -23.92 -20.87
CA LYS A 71 6.25 -22.79 -20.63
C LYS A 71 6.72 -21.89 -19.51
N ILE A 72 7.33 -22.44 -18.46
CA ILE A 72 7.96 -21.64 -17.39
C ILE A 72 9.16 -20.87 -17.94
N ARG A 73 10.02 -21.50 -18.75
CA ARG A 73 11.19 -20.88 -19.38
C ARG A 73 10.84 -19.76 -20.35
N GLU A 74 9.68 -19.83 -21.00
CA GLU A 74 9.15 -18.75 -21.85
C GLU A 74 8.83 -17.49 -21.03
N LYS A 75 8.48 -17.66 -19.75
CA LYS A 75 8.18 -16.57 -18.82
C LYS A 75 9.47 -16.02 -18.20
N ARG A 76 9.97 -14.93 -18.76
CA ARG A 76 11.30 -14.39 -18.41
C ARG A 76 11.31 -13.52 -17.16
N THR A 77 10.15 -13.11 -16.66
CA THR A 77 10.05 -12.20 -15.50
C THR A 77 9.27 -12.83 -14.35
N PRO A 78 9.59 -12.49 -13.09
CA PRO A 78 8.81 -12.94 -11.94
C PRO A 78 7.33 -12.54 -11.99
N VAL A 79 7.01 -11.42 -12.64
CA VAL A 79 5.63 -10.99 -12.92
C VAL A 79 4.92 -12.03 -13.78
N ALA A 80 5.49 -12.39 -14.93
CA ALA A 80 4.90 -13.39 -15.82
C ALA A 80 4.83 -14.80 -15.20
N ILE A 81 5.78 -15.14 -14.31
CA ILE A 81 5.73 -16.37 -13.52
C ILE A 81 4.60 -16.30 -12.48
N ASN A 82 4.41 -15.16 -11.80
CA ASN A 82 3.32 -14.97 -10.86
C ASN A 82 1.94 -15.11 -11.55
N GLU A 83 1.81 -14.55 -12.74
CA GLU A 83 0.62 -14.70 -13.57
C GLU A 83 0.37 -16.16 -13.95
N LEU A 84 1.42 -16.91 -14.29
CA LEU A 84 1.32 -18.34 -14.56
C LEU A 84 0.85 -19.12 -13.32
N ILE A 85 1.44 -18.86 -12.14
CA ILE A 85 1.11 -19.52 -10.87
C ILE A 85 -0.35 -19.22 -10.49
N ASN A 86 -0.74 -17.94 -10.49
CA ASN A 86 -2.06 -17.49 -10.10
C ASN A 86 -3.09 -17.54 -11.23
N GLY A 87 -2.69 -17.95 -12.43
CA GLY A 87 -3.56 -18.17 -13.57
C GLY A 87 -4.51 -19.34 -13.35
N LYS A 88 -5.40 -19.56 -14.32
CA LYS A 88 -6.41 -20.61 -14.16
C LYS A 88 -5.81 -22.01 -14.39
N GLU A 89 -5.05 -22.19 -15.45
CA GLU A 89 -4.59 -23.53 -15.87
C GLU A 89 -3.38 -23.44 -16.80
N ILE A 90 -2.56 -24.49 -16.82
CA ILE A 90 -1.49 -24.68 -17.80
C ILE A 90 -1.92 -25.76 -18.82
N ILE A 91 -1.85 -25.43 -20.09
CA ILE A 91 -2.26 -26.33 -21.17
C ILE A 91 -1.05 -27.17 -21.63
N ILE A 92 -1.19 -28.48 -21.69
CA ILE A 92 -0.19 -29.39 -22.24
C ILE A 92 -0.81 -30.30 -23.30
N LYS A 93 0.00 -30.81 -24.22
CA LYS A 93 -0.43 -31.85 -25.14
C LYS A 93 -0.16 -33.20 -24.51
N ARG A 94 -1.21 -33.99 -24.33
CA ARG A 94 -1.16 -35.32 -23.71
C ARG A 94 -0.43 -36.32 -24.62
N ASP A 95 0.55 -37.06 -24.08
CA ASP A 95 1.30 -38.09 -24.82
C ASP A 95 1.29 -39.45 -24.13
N ASN A 96 0.68 -39.58 -22.95
CA ASN A 96 0.62 -40.86 -22.24
C ASN A 96 -0.29 -41.84 -22.98
N ALA A 97 0.29 -42.94 -23.48
CA ALA A 97 -0.42 -43.98 -24.23
C ALA A 97 -1.46 -44.74 -23.39
N ASN A 98 -1.41 -44.65 -22.04
CA ASN A 98 -2.41 -45.26 -21.18
C ASN A 98 -3.66 -44.37 -20.98
N ASP A 99 -3.68 -43.16 -21.56
CA ASP A 99 -4.80 -42.27 -21.58
C ASP A 99 -5.51 -42.28 -22.94
N ASP A 100 -6.28 -43.32 -23.19
CA ASP A 100 -6.98 -43.51 -24.46
C ASP A 100 -7.93 -42.35 -24.83
N LEU A 101 -8.40 -41.58 -23.84
CA LEU A 101 -9.36 -40.49 -24.04
C LEU A 101 -8.68 -39.20 -24.51
N HIS A 102 -7.48 -38.94 -24.03
CA HIS A 102 -6.85 -37.63 -24.21
C HIS A 102 -5.52 -37.65 -24.95
N VAL A 103 -4.93 -38.83 -25.24
CA VAL A 103 -3.69 -38.92 -25.99
C VAL A 103 -3.76 -38.15 -27.32
N GLY A 104 -2.78 -37.27 -27.54
CA GLY A 104 -2.72 -36.38 -28.71
C GLY A 104 -3.56 -35.10 -28.59
N LYS A 105 -4.40 -34.94 -27.57
CA LYS A 105 -5.23 -33.75 -27.32
C LYS A 105 -4.55 -32.78 -26.33
N GLU A 106 -4.97 -31.53 -26.35
CA GLU A 106 -4.63 -30.56 -25.33
C GLU A 106 -5.48 -30.77 -24.09
N VAL A 107 -4.84 -30.75 -22.92
CA VAL A 107 -5.49 -30.82 -21.61
C VAL A 107 -5.01 -29.68 -20.72
N ALA A 108 -5.89 -29.21 -19.86
CA ALA A 108 -5.64 -28.08 -18.97
C ALA A 108 -5.42 -28.58 -17.54
N LEU A 109 -4.26 -28.27 -16.96
CA LEU A 109 -3.87 -28.65 -15.60
C LEU A 109 -3.91 -27.44 -14.67
N LYS A 110 -4.54 -27.60 -13.53
CA LYS A 110 -4.48 -26.61 -12.45
C LYS A 110 -3.23 -26.87 -11.61
N ILE A 111 -2.34 -25.87 -11.56
CA ILE A 111 -1.04 -25.98 -10.86
C ILE A 111 -1.09 -25.40 -9.44
N PHE A 112 -1.93 -24.39 -9.20
CA PHE A 112 -2.07 -23.72 -7.93
C PHE A 112 -3.54 -23.51 -7.56
N HIS A 113 -3.87 -23.74 -6.31
CA HIS A 113 -5.23 -23.60 -5.77
C HIS A 113 -5.31 -22.37 -4.87
N ARG A 114 -5.43 -21.19 -5.49
CA ARG A 114 -5.43 -19.90 -4.79
C ARG A 114 -6.45 -19.82 -3.65
N ASP A 115 -7.66 -20.35 -3.89
CA ASP A 115 -8.80 -20.22 -2.97
C ASP A 115 -8.87 -21.36 -1.94
N GLU A 116 -8.08 -22.41 -2.15
CA GLU A 116 -8.10 -23.61 -1.34
C GLU A 116 -6.89 -23.61 -0.40
N ILE A 117 -7.04 -22.95 0.76
CA ILE A 117 -5.99 -22.79 1.74
C ILE A 117 -6.27 -23.71 2.92
N ALA A 118 -5.34 -24.66 3.17
CA ALA A 118 -5.42 -25.62 4.27
C ALA A 118 -6.68 -26.53 4.25
N GLY A 119 -7.39 -26.64 3.13
CA GLY A 119 -8.57 -27.52 2.96
C GLY A 119 -8.21 -28.97 2.60
N GLY A 120 -6.93 -29.30 2.50
CA GLY A 120 -6.44 -30.66 2.28
C GLY A 120 -6.12 -31.03 0.83
N GLN A 121 -6.37 -30.15 -0.14
CA GLN A 121 -5.98 -30.35 -1.54
C GLN A 121 -4.59 -29.80 -1.87
N SER A 122 -4.13 -28.79 -1.12
CA SER A 122 -2.80 -28.22 -1.30
C SER A 122 -1.77 -28.94 -0.42
N ARG A 123 -0.62 -29.23 -1.00
CA ARG A 123 0.51 -29.87 -0.33
C ARG A 123 1.58 -28.85 0.03
N TYR A 124 2.12 -28.96 1.24
CA TYR A 124 3.09 -28.02 1.81
C TYR A 124 4.34 -28.78 2.25
N GLN A 125 5.45 -28.60 1.53
CA GLN A 125 6.67 -29.38 1.73
C GLN A 125 7.88 -28.47 1.97
N ILE A 126 8.89 -29.01 2.65
CA ILE A 126 10.19 -28.39 2.86
C ILE A 126 11.24 -29.16 2.04
N ALA A 127 11.99 -28.44 1.20
CA ALA A 127 13.21 -28.96 0.59
C ALA A 127 14.41 -28.41 1.38
N GLN A 128 15.13 -29.30 2.04
CA GLN A 128 16.34 -29.01 2.81
C GLN A 128 17.55 -29.13 1.91
N GLN A 129 18.37 -28.09 1.86
CA GLN A 129 19.60 -27.99 1.06
C GLN A 129 19.44 -28.45 -0.39
N PRO A 130 18.48 -27.86 -1.15
CA PRO A 130 18.27 -28.19 -2.54
C PRO A 130 19.55 -27.95 -3.36
N VAL A 131 19.83 -28.86 -4.28
CA VAL A 131 21.03 -28.83 -5.11
C VAL A 131 20.76 -28.07 -6.41
N PHE A 132 21.47 -26.98 -6.61
CA PHE A 132 21.42 -26.18 -7.83
C PHE A 132 22.54 -26.62 -8.77
N PRO A 133 22.21 -27.09 -9.97
CA PRO A 133 23.21 -27.57 -10.93
C PRO A 133 24.10 -26.41 -11.41
N SER A 134 25.40 -26.61 -11.44
CA SER A 134 26.32 -25.65 -12.00
C SER A 134 26.16 -25.50 -13.49
N LYS A 135 26.06 -24.28 -14.00
CA LYS A 135 26.04 -23.99 -15.45
C LYS A 135 27.43 -24.08 -16.09
N SER A 136 28.48 -23.99 -15.29
CA SER A 136 29.85 -24.11 -15.75
C SER A 136 30.34 -25.53 -15.63
N LYS A 137 30.96 -26.08 -16.69
CA LYS A 137 31.60 -27.41 -16.67
C LYS A 137 32.73 -27.54 -15.63
N LEU A 138 33.25 -26.40 -15.14
CA LEU A 138 34.31 -26.34 -14.14
C LEU A 138 33.78 -25.88 -12.77
N GLY A 139 32.46 -25.60 -12.67
CA GLY A 139 31.82 -25.14 -11.43
C GLY A 139 31.34 -26.31 -10.59
N HIS A 140 31.23 -26.08 -9.29
CA HIS A 140 30.60 -27.02 -8.37
C HIS A 140 29.11 -26.64 -8.20
N ASP A 141 28.27 -27.64 -8.00
CA ASP A 141 26.87 -27.43 -7.66
C ASP A 141 26.76 -26.56 -6.39
N ARG A 142 25.77 -25.68 -6.37
CA ARG A 142 25.44 -24.88 -5.20
C ARG A 142 24.39 -25.58 -4.37
N ARG A 143 24.30 -25.23 -3.11
CA ARG A 143 23.23 -25.65 -2.22
C ARG A 143 22.66 -24.41 -1.55
N GLY A 144 21.33 -24.30 -1.59
CA GLY A 144 20.62 -23.34 -0.74
C GLY A 144 20.32 -23.96 0.61
N ASP A 145 19.87 -23.19 1.58
CA ASP A 145 19.51 -23.73 2.88
C ASP A 145 18.12 -24.40 2.84
N LEU A 146 17.06 -23.63 2.60
CA LEU A 146 15.70 -24.17 2.57
C LEU A 146 14.91 -23.63 1.37
N MET A 147 14.02 -24.47 0.83
CA MET A 147 12.93 -24.04 -0.05
C MET A 147 11.59 -24.52 0.49
N LEU A 148 10.57 -23.67 0.42
CA LEU A 148 9.22 -24.06 0.76
C LEU A 148 8.42 -24.26 -0.53
N LEU A 149 7.82 -25.45 -0.64
CA LEU A 149 7.10 -25.87 -1.83
C LEU A 149 5.60 -25.91 -1.54
N ILE A 150 4.82 -25.28 -2.41
CA ILE A 150 3.36 -25.42 -2.41
C ILE A 150 2.98 -26.18 -3.67
N ASN A 151 2.29 -27.29 -3.49
CA ASN A 151 1.94 -28.21 -4.58
C ASN A 151 3.14 -28.67 -5.42
N GLY A 152 4.31 -28.84 -4.79
CA GLY A 152 5.55 -29.24 -5.44
C GLY A 152 6.34 -28.09 -6.09
N MET A 153 5.77 -26.89 -6.20
CA MET A 153 6.44 -25.71 -6.75
C MET A 153 7.30 -25.02 -5.70
N PRO A 154 8.59 -24.74 -5.93
CA PRO A 154 9.45 -23.99 -5.01
C PRO A 154 9.09 -22.50 -5.07
N LEU A 155 8.25 -22.02 -4.14
CA LEU A 155 7.74 -20.65 -4.15
C LEU A 155 8.49 -19.71 -3.21
N PHE A 156 9.15 -20.26 -2.18
CA PHE A 156 10.01 -19.50 -1.26
C PHE A 156 11.41 -20.09 -1.26
N HIS A 157 12.40 -19.21 -1.20
CA HIS A 157 13.78 -19.58 -0.90
C HIS A 157 14.21 -18.87 0.37
N ILE A 158 14.70 -19.62 1.35
CA ILE A 158 15.15 -19.12 2.65
C ILE A 158 16.64 -19.35 2.77
N GLU A 159 17.39 -18.30 3.06
CA GLU A 159 18.81 -18.36 3.35
C GLU A 159 19.05 -18.01 4.81
N LEU A 160 19.82 -18.83 5.51
CA LEU A 160 20.01 -18.80 6.95
C LEU A 160 21.43 -18.38 7.32
N LYS A 161 21.55 -17.67 8.44
CA LYS A 161 22.84 -17.39 9.08
C LYS A 161 22.73 -17.68 10.59
N LYS A 162 23.81 -18.17 11.20
CA LYS A 162 23.87 -18.39 12.64
C LYS A 162 23.83 -17.09 13.43
N SER A 163 23.63 -17.20 14.74
CA SER A 163 23.67 -16.05 15.67
C SER A 163 24.95 -15.22 15.49
N GLY A 164 24.78 -13.89 15.51
CA GLY A 164 25.89 -12.94 15.41
C GLY A 164 26.39 -12.68 13.97
N VAL A 165 25.87 -13.36 12.94
CA VAL A 165 26.16 -13.07 11.54
C VAL A 165 25.03 -12.21 10.99
N PRO A 166 25.34 -11.03 10.42
CA PRO A 166 24.32 -10.11 9.90
C PRO A 166 23.45 -10.74 8.79
N VAL A 167 22.16 -10.44 8.79
CA VAL A 167 21.22 -10.93 7.76
C VAL A 167 21.58 -10.46 6.35
N SER A 168 22.34 -9.36 6.24
CA SER A 168 22.87 -8.86 4.97
C SER A 168 23.79 -9.86 4.26
N GLU A 169 24.44 -10.78 4.99
CA GLU A 169 25.24 -11.85 4.38
C GLU A 169 24.36 -12.88 3.68
N ALA A 170 23.22 -13.24 4.28
CA ALA A 170 22.23 -14.10 3.65
C ALA A 170 21.68 -13.45 2.36
N ILE A 171 21.38 -12.14 2.41
CA ILE A 171 20.93 -11.39 1.23
C ILE A 171 22.04 -11.36 0.15
N GLY A 172 23.29 -11.16 0.56
CA GLY A 172 24.45 -11.21 -0.32
C GLY A 172 24.60 -12.58 -1.02
N GLN A 173 24.30 -13.67 -0.30
CA GLN A 173 24.33 -15.03 -0.84
C GLN A 173 23.19 -15.26 -1.85
N ILE A 174 21.97 -14.83 -1.56
CA ILE A 174 20.83 -14.86 -2.51
C ILE A 174 21.18 -14.09 -3.78
N ARG A 175 21.75 -12.87 -3.64
CA ARG A 175 22.18 -12.04 -4.77
C ARG A 175 23.24 -12.75 -5.62
N LYS A 176 24.18 -13.42 -4.99
CA LYS A 176 25.22 -14.22 -5.67
C LYS A 176 24.59 -15.36 -6.47
N TYR A 177 23.65 -16.11 -5.88
CA TYR A 177 22.93 -17.18 -6.56
C TYR A 177 22.14 -16.65 -7.76
N ALA A 178 21.47 -15.52 -7.62
CA ALA A 178 20.76 -14.88 -8.74
C ALA A 178 21.72 -14.52 -9.89
N ALA A 179 22.87 -13.91 -9.56
CA ALA A 179 23.91 -13.55 -10.55
C ALA A 179 24.54 -14.79 -11.22
N GLU A 180 24.61 -15.93 -10.54
CA GLU A 180 25.07 -17.21 -11.08
C GLU A 180 23.97 -17.93 -11.89
N GLY A 181 22.74 -17.36 -11.96
CA GLY A 181 21.60 -17.93 -12.69
C GLY A 181 20.99 -19.16 -12.04
N VAL A 182 21.08 -19.27 -10.72
CA VAL A 182 20.48 -20.38 -9.95
C VAL A 182 18.96 -20.37 -10.09
N PHE A 183 18.33 -19.18 -10.08
CA PHE A 183 16.89 -19.03 -10.15
C PHE A 183 16.36 -19.04 -11.60
N GLU A 184 16.71 -20.08 -12.35
CA GLU A 184 16.21 -20.36 -13.69
C GLU A 184 15.54 -21.75 -13.73
N GLY A 185 14.89 -22.12 -14.82
CA GLY A 185 14.17 -23.40 -14.95
C GLY A 185 13.09 -23.54 -13.89
N LEU A 186 13.07 -24.67 -13.16
CA LEU A 186 12.15 -24.89 -12.06
C LEU A 186 12.28 -23.82 -10.97
N PHE A 187 13.49 -23.37 -10.66
CA PHE A 187 13.74 -22.42 -9.59
C PHE A 187 13.35 -20.97 -9.92
N SER A 188 12.97 -20.68 -11.17
CA SER A 188 12.37 -19.40 -11.54
C SER A 188 10.98 -19.21 -10.92
N LEU A 189 10.35 -20.29 -10.44
CA LEU A 189 9.09 -20.25 -9.71
C LEU A 189 9.20 -19.58 -8.34
N VAL A 190 10.40 -19.39 -7.81
CA VAL A 190 10.60 -18.67 -6.52
C VAL A 190 10.06 -17.26 -6.64
N GLN A 191 9.07 -16.95 -5.81
CA GLN A 191 8.39 -15.66 -5.76
C GLN A 191 8.93 -14.77 -4.64
N ILE A 192 9.28 -15.38 -3.51
CA ILE A 192 9.68 -14.67 -2.30
C ILE A 192 11.00 -15.22 -1.77
N PHE A 193 11.91 -14.32 -1.50
CA PHE A 193 13.15 -14.58 -0.77
C PHE A 193 12.98 -14.22 0.69
N VAL A 194 13.57 -15.03 1.56
CA VAL A 194 13.66 -14.79 3.00
C VAL A 194 15.12 -14.94 3.44
N ALA A 195 15.67 -13.90 4.02
CA ALA A 195 16.99 -13.92 4.65
C ALA A 195 16.80 -13.87 6.16
N MET A 196 17.35 -14.84 6.89
CA MET A 196 17.07 -15.01 8.31
C MET A 196 18.30 -15.37 9.11
N ASN A 197 18.44 -14.74 10.27
CA ASN A 197 19.24 -15.22 11.39
C ASN A 197 18.35 -15.28 12.65
N PRO A 198 18.82 -15.76 13.79
CA PRO A 198 18.00 -15.85 14.99
C PRO A 198 17.44 -14.52 15.51
N GLU A 199 18.10 -13.41 15.20
CA GLU A 199 17.83 -12.07 15.72
C GLU A 199 17.07 -11.17 14.72
N GLU A 200 17.18 -11.48 13.41
CA GLU A 200 16.63 -10.62 12.36
C GLU A 200 16.13 -11.45 11.16
N THR A 201 15.03 -11.03 10.57
CA THR A 201 14.52 -11.60 9.32
C THR A 201 14.09 -10.50 8.36
N LYS A 202 14.51 -10.63 7.10
CA LYS A 202 14.02 -9.82 5.98
C LYS A 202 13.39 -10.68 4.91
N TYR A 203 12.31 -10.20 4.31
CA TYR A 203 11.66 -10.85 3.17
C TYR A 203 11.47 -9.85 2.02
N PHE A 204 11.50 -10.34 0.79
CA PHE A 204 11.34 -9.52 -0.39
C PHE A 204 10.91 -10.37 -1.59
N ALA A 205 10.26 -9.73 -2.56
CA ALA A 205 9.90 -10.39 -3.80
C ALA A 205 11.13 -10.67 -4.67
N ASN A 206 11.06 -11.72 -5.47
CA ASN A 206 12.10 -12.02 -6.44
C ASN A 206 12.19 -10.88 -7.48
N PRO A 207 13.34 -10.18 -7.58
CA PRO A 207 13.49 -9.10 -8.55
C PRO A 207 13.66 -9.58 -10.00
N GLY A 208 13.86 -10.89 -10.21
CA GLY A 208 14.17 -11.48 -11.50
C GLY A 208 15.65 -11.41 -11.89
N PRO A 209 16.01 -12.04 -13.01
CA PRO A 209 17.40 -12.14 -13.45
C PRO A 209 18.03 -10.80 -13.79
N ASP A 210 17.24 -9.86 -14.32
CA ASP A 210 17.67 -8.52 -14.71
C ASP A 210 17.35 -7.47 -13.61
N GLY A 211 16.73 -7.89 -12.49
CA GLY A 211 16.27 -7.02 -11.43
C GLY A 211 17.35 -6.62 -10.44
N ALA A 212 17.32 -5.36 -10.00
CA ALA A 212 18.21 -4.87 -8.96
C ALA A 212 17.72 -5.30 -7.57
N PHE A 213 18.62 -5.87 -6.76
CA PHE A 213 18.38 -6.11 -5.34
C PHE A 213 18.42 -4.77 -4.58
N ASN A 214 17.28 -4.11 -4.49
CA ASN A 214 17.16 -2.82 -3.83
C ASN A 214 16.83 -3.02 -2.34
N GLU A 215 17.67 -2.46 -1.45
CA GLU A 215 17.49 -2.56 0.00
C GLU A 215 16.16 -1.96 0.48
N LYS A 216 15.61 -0.97 -0.23
CA LYS A 216 14.30 -0.37 0.08
C LYS A 216 13.12 -1.32 -0.09
N PHE A 217 13.30 -2.44 -0.79
CA PHE A 217 12.29 -3.48 -0.98
C PHE A 217 12.54 -4.74 -0.13
N GLN A 218 13.44 -4.67 0.85
CA GLN A 218 13.72 -5.72 1.82
C GLN A 218 13.06 -5.36 3.15
N PHE A 219 11.99 -6.07 3.52
CA PHE A 219 11.10 -5.69 4.59
C PHE A 219 11.24 -6.59 5.81
N HIS A 220 11.03 -6.02 6.99
CA HIS A 220 10.72 -6.78 8.19
C HIS A 220 9.21 -7.04 8.25
N TRP A 221 8.82 -8.21 8.77
CA TRP A 221 7.43 -8.40 9.15
C TRP A 221 7.16 -7.65 10.46
N ALA A 222 5.97 -7.09 10.62
CA ALA A 222 5.56 -6.40 11.84
C ALA A 222 4.22 -6.95 12.34
N ASP A 223 3.87 -6.63 13.57
CA ASP A 223 2.54 -6.88 14.12
C ASP A 223 1.51 -5.85 13.63
N PHE A 224 0.26 -5.99 14.10
CA PHE A 224 -0.83 -5.07 13.73
C PHE A 224 -0.56 -3.61 14.12
N ASN A 225 0.24 -3.38 15.15
CA ASN A 225 0.62 -2.04 15.63
C ASN A 225 1.93 -1.53 15.00
N ASN A 226 2.39 -2.16 13.92
CA ASN A 226 3.63 -1.87 13.21
C ASN A 226 4.92 -2.09 14.02
N ASN A 227 4.89 -2.87 15.10
CA ASN A 227 6.10 -3.23 15.82
C ASN A 227 6.84 -4.34 15.04
N PRO A 228 8.11 -4.13 14.65
CA PRO A 228 8.88 -5.15 13.93
C PRO A 228 8.98 -6.45 14.70
N ILE A 229 8.80 -7.57 14.02
CA ILE A 229 8.96 -8.92 14.55
C ILE A 229 10.28 -9.46 14.03
N ASN A 230 11.28 -9.48 14.90
CA ASN A 230 12.65 -9.86 14.54
C ASN A 230 12.98 -11.31 14.93
N GLN A 231 12.36 -11.83 15.97
CA GLN A 231 12.58 -13.20 16.45
C GLN A 231 12.16 -14.22 15.38
N TRP A 232 13.10 -15.03 14.91
CA TRP A 232 12.89 -16.02 13.86
C TRP A 232 11.66 -16.91 14.07
N GLY A 233 11.47 -17.40 15.31
CA GLY A 233 10.36 -18.29 15.64
C GLY A 233 8.98 -17.62 15.55
N ASP A 234 8.91 -16.32 15.82
CA ASP A 234 7.68 -15.52 15.65
C ASP A 234 7.45 -15.16 14.18
N VAL A 235 8.54 -14.94 13.41
CA VAL A 235 8.44 -14.73 11.96
C VAL A 235 7.93 -16.02 11.28
N VAL A 236 8.46 -17.19 11.62
CA VAL A 236 7.95 -18.46 11.09
C VAL A 236 6.46 -18.61 11.41
N LYS A 237 6.05 -18.32 12.65
CA LYS A 237 4.65 -18.41 13.07
C LYS A 237 3.72 -17.44 12.33
N ARG A 238 4.16 -16.20 12.04
CA ARG A 238 3.28 -15.13 11.54
C ARG A 238 3.37 -14.90 10.05
N LEU A 239 4.54 -15.11 9.44
CA LEU A 239 4.78 -14.87 8.01
C LEU A 239 4.82 -16.17 7.22
N LEU A 240 5.53 -17.19 7.73
CA LEU A 240 5.79 -18.45 7.01
C LEU A 240 4.85 -19.59 7.40
N SER A 241 3.93 -19.40 8.34
CA SER A 241 2.93 -20.41 8.66
C SER A 241 1.91 -20.61 7.54
N ILE A 242 1.32 -21.79 7.47
CA ILE A 242 0.10 -22.02 6.72
C ILE A 242 -1.09 -21.60 7.61
N PRO A 243 -2.02 -20.75 7.16
CA PRO A 243 -2.28 -20.39 5.74
C PRO A 243 -1.54 -19.14 5.20
N MET A 244 -0.80 -18.40 6.03
CA MET A 244 -0.25 -17.10 5.66
C MET A 244 0.69 -17.15 4.45
N ALA A 245 1.63 -18.09 4.41
CA ALA A 245 2.56 -18.24 3.29
C ALA A 245 1.82 -18.52 1.97
N HIS A 246 0.78 -19.33 1.99
CA HIS A 246 -0.06 -19.57 0.81
C HIS A 246 -0.78 -18.29 0.36
N GLN A 247 -1.35 -17.54 1.32
CA GLN A 247 -2.02 -16.27 1.04
C GLN A 247 -1.07 -15.23 0.47
N LEU A 248 0.18 -15.17 0.93
CA LEU A 248 1.20 -14.28 0.36
C LEU A 248 1.35 -14.50 -1.13
N ILE A 249 1.46 -15.75 -1.56
CA ILE A 249 1.61 -16.09 -2.99
C ILE A 249 0.31 -15.81 -3.75
N GLY A 250 -0.84 -16.25 -3.23
CA GLY A 250 -2.11 -16.18 -3.94
C GLY A 250 -2.73 -14.79 -3.96
N TYR A 251 -2.58 -14.02 -2.89
CA TYR A 251 -3.33 -12.78 -2.68
C TYR A 251 -2.48 -11.53 -2.42
N TYR A 252 -1.30 -11.68 -1.79
CA TYR A 252 -0.52 -10.55 -1.29
C TYR A 252 0.81 -10.31 -2.01
N THR A 253 1.02 -10.99 -3.14
CA THR A 253 1.95 -10.57 -4.19
C THR A 253 1.20 -9.76 -5.24
N VAL A 254 1.86 -8.77 -5.83
CA VAL A 254 1.33 -7.90 -6.88
C VAL A 254 2.28 -7.95 -8.06
N ALA A 255 1.79 -8.47 -9.17
CA ALA A 255 2.47 -8.42 -10.45
C ALA A 255 2.23 -7.02 -11.05
N ASP A 256 3.25 -6.17 -11.06
CA ASP A 256 3.13 -4.83 -11.63
C ASP A 256 3.65 -4.84 -13.07
N SER A 257 2.72 -4.81 -14.03
CA SER A 257 3.06 -4.83 -15.45
C SER A 257 3.64 -3.51 -15.96
N SER A 258 3.53 -2.42 -15.18
CA SER A 258 4.05 -1.10 -15.58
C SER A 258 5.58 -1.02 -15.52
N ASP A 259 6.19 -1.70 -14.55
CA ASP A 259 7.64 -1.77 -14.36
C ASP A 259 8.20 -3.20 -14.48
N GLY A 260 7.35 -4.19 -14.69
CA GLY A 260 7.72 -5.60 -14.78
C GLY A 260 8.26 -6.20 -13.47
N VAL A 261 8.04 -5.52 -12.33
CA VAL A 261 8.55 -5.91 -11.02
C VAL A 261 7.47 -6.61 -10.20
N LEU A 262 7.81 -7.77 -9.67
CA LEU A 262 6.99 -8.44 -8.66
C LEU A 262 7.14 -7.70 -7.33
N LYS A 263 6.02 -7.38 -6.69
CA LYS A 263 5.96 -6.72 -5.39
C LYS A 263 5.28 -7.63 -4.37
N VAL A 264 5.81 -7.70 -3.18
CA VAL A 264 5.16 -8.36 -2.04
C VAL A 264 4.65 -7.29 -1.07
N MET A 265 3.45 -7.48 -0.56
CA MET A 265 2.87 -6.53 0.39
C MET A 265 3.65 -6.52 1.71
N ARG A 266 3.78 -5.34 2.28
CA ARG A 266 4.32 -5.13 3.62
C ARG A 266 3.26 -5.48 4.66
N SER A 267 3.68 -5.77 5.89
CA SER A 267 2.79 -6.16 6.98
C SER A 267 1.61 -5.20 7.19
N TYR A 268 1.86 -3.88 7.24
CA TYR A 268 0.80 -2.89 7.42
C TYR A 268 -0.21 -2.86 6.26
N GLN A 269 0.25 -3.11 5.03
CA GLN A 269 -0.63 -3.22 3.85
C GLN A 269 -1.51 -4.48 3.94
N TYR A 270 -0.91 -5.60 4.35
CA TYR A 270 -1.62 -6.83 4.60
C TYR A 270 -2.72 -6.64 5.66
N TYR A 271 -2.38 -6.04 6.81
CA TYR A 271 -3.36 -5.84 7.88
C TYR A 271 -4.50 -4.90 7.46
N ALA A 272 -4.20 -3.83 6.72
CA ALA A 272 -5.23 -2.95 6.18
C ALA A 272 -6.16 -3.69 5.22
N ALA A 273 -5.61 -4.48 4.29
CA ALA A 273 -6.39 -5.24 3.32
C ALA A 273 -7.24 -6.33 4.00
N SER A 274 -6.67 -7.08 4.94
CA SER A 274 -7.39 -8.09 5.71
C SER A 274 -8.55 -7.48 6.49
N ARG A 275 -8.32 -6.37 7.22
CA ARG A 275 -9.37 -5.71 8.02
C ARG A 275 -10.54 -5.23 7.18
N ILE A 276 -10.28 -4.69 6.00
CA ILE A 276 -11.33 -4.28 5.07
C ILE A 276 -12.10 -5.50 4.55
N SER A 277 -11.39 -6.53 4.08
CA SER A 277 -12.00 -7.77 3.59
C SER A 277 -12.83 -8.45 4.67
N ASP A 278 -12.28 -8.63 5.88
CA ASP A 278 -12.98 -9.23 7.02
C ASP A 278 -14.25 -8.45 7.39
N ARG A 279 -14.20 -7.10 7.34
CA ARG A 279 -15.37 -6.26 7.62
C ARG A 279 -16.48 -6.52 6.62
N VAL A 280 -16.17 -6.63 5.33
CA VAL A 280 -17.17 -6.94 4.27
C VAL A 280 -17.71 -8.35 4.44
N THR A 281 -16.87 -9.34 4.66
CA THR A 281 -17.26 -10.74 4.88
C THR A 281 -18.18 -10.90 6.10
N VAL A 282 -17.88 -10.23 7.22
CA VAL A 282 -18.75 -10.25 8.40
C VAL A 282 -20.12 -9.65 8.12
N ILE A 283 -20.15 -8.52 7.40
CA ILE A 283 -21.40 -7.85 7.03
C ILE A 283 -22.25 -8.74 6.12
N ASP A 284 -21.63 -9.43 5.16
CA ASP A 284 -22.33 -10.37 4.28
C ASP A 284 -22.84 -11.60 5.03
N ARG A 285 -21.97 -12.24 5.81
CA ARG A 285 -22.30 -13.42 6.64
C ARG A 285 -23.46 -13.15 7.59
N ASP A 286 -23.45 -12.00 8.26
CA ASP A 286 -24.44 -11.63 9.25
C ASP A 286 -25.67 -10.95 8.63
N LYS A 287 -25.74 -10.86 7.29
CA LYS A 287 -26.84 -10.30 6.49
C LYS A 287 -27.18 -8.86 6.86
N LEU A 288 -26.16 -8.04 7.12
CA LEU A 288 -26.31 -6.67 7.57
C LEU A 288 -26.42 -5.65 6.43
N TRP A 289 -26.31 -6.08 5.16
CA TRP A 289 -26.45 -5.21 4.00
C TRP A 289 -27.77 -4.44 4.02
N GLY A 290 -27.70 -3.12 3.74
CA GLY A 290 -28.85 -2.24 3.75
C GLY A 290 -29.30 -1.77 5.14
N THR A 291 -28.63 -2.18 6.22
CA THR A 291 -28.92 -1.68 7.57
C THR A 291 -28.58 -0.19 7.66
N LYS A 292 -29.52 0.59 8.20
CA LYS A 292 -29.35 2.04 8.35
C LYS A 292 -28.14 2.36 9.26
N GLY A 293 -27.25 3.24 8.79
CA GLY A 293 -26.08 3.65 9.54
C GLY A 293 -24.91 2.70 9.47
N LEU A 294 -24.96 1.66 8.63
CA LEU A 294 -23.83 0.76 8.39
C LEU A 294 -22.65 1.53 7.82
N LYS A 295 -21.49 1.40 8.45
CA LYS A 295 -20.24 2.06 8.06
C LYS A 295 -19.16 1.02 7.76
N GLY A 296 -18.31 1.31 6.76
CA GLY A 296 -17.15 0.50 6.42
C GLY A 296 -16.00 0.72 7.39
N GLY A 297 -15.34 1.85 7.26
CA GLY A 297 -14.17 2.25 8.04
C GLY A 297 -13.16 3.05 7.21
N PHE A 298 -12.03 3.42 7.81
CA PHE A 298 -10.96 4.07 7.08
C PHE A 298 -9.58 3.53 7.46
N VAL A 299 -8.63 3.71 6.54
CA VAL A 299 -7.22 3.38 6.71
C VAL A 299 -6.41 4.67 6.72
N TRP A 300 -5.66 4.87 7.78
CA TRP A 300 -4.73 5.98 7.90
C TRP A 300 -3.31 5.50 7.57
N HIS A 301 -2.91 5.67 6.33
CA HIS A 301 -1.55 5.38 5.88
C HIS A 301 -0.89 6.64 5.34
N THR A 302 0.31 6.96 5.82
CA THR A 302 1.05 8.15 5.41
C THR A 302 1.33 8.18 3.89
N THR A 303 1.60 9.35 3.35
CA THR A 303 2.03 9.51 1.96
C THR A 303 3.33 8.72 1.71
N GLY A 304 3.46 8.09 0.54
CA GLY A 304 4.62 7.23 0.22
C GLY A 304 4.54 5.79 0.75
N SER A 305 3.51 5.43 1.53
CA SER A 305 3.31 4.08 2.07
C SER A 305 2.76 3.06 1.06
N GLY A 306 2.47 3.46 -0.18
CA GLY A 306 1.87 2.58 -1.18
C GLY A 306 0.35 2.40 -1.02
N LYS A 307 -0.38 3.45 -0.60
CA LYS A 307 -1.85 3.44 -0.46
C LYS A 307 -2.57 2.93 -1.69
N THR A 308 -2.14 3.35 -2.89
CA THR A 308 -2.74 2.94 -4.17
C THR A 308 -2.70 1.42 -4.35
N MET A 309 -1.56 0.78 -4.07
CA MET A 309 -1.43 -0.68 -4.15
C MET A 309 -2.29 -1.37 -3.09
N THR A 310 -2.34 -0.83 -1.87
CA THR A 310 -3.15 -1.37 -0.78
C THR A 310 -4.64 -1.29 -1.10
N SER A 311 -5.13 -0.13 -1.56
CA SER A 311 -6.54 0.08 -1.90
C SER A 311 -6.97 -0.76 -3.10
N PHE A 312 -6.11 -0.93 -4.11
CA PHE A 312 -6.34 -1.86 -5.21
C PHE A 312 -6.49 -3.29 -4.70
N LYS A 313 -5.56 -3.75 -3.87
CA LYS A 313 -5.61 -5.11 -3.33
C LYS A 313 -6.87 -5.35 -2.49
N CYS A 314 -7.32 -4.36 -1.71
CA CYS A 314 -8.61 -4.43 -1.02
C CYS A 314 -9.77 -4.60 -2.00
N ALA A 315 -9.81 -3.79 -3.06
CA ALA A 315 -10.85 -3.88 -4.08
C ALA A 315 -10.87 -5.25 -4.77
N GLN A 316 -9.69 -5.77 -5.11
CA GLN A 316 -9.51 -7.07 -5.73
C GLN A 316 -9.97 -8.22 -4.82
N LEU A 317 -9.59 -8.20 -3.54
CA LEU A 317 -10.01 -9.21 -2.56
C LEU A 317 -11.53 -9.26 -2.41
N ILE A 318 -12.18 -8.09 -2.27
CA ILE A 318 -13.64 -8.00 -2.13
C ILE A 318 -14.35 -8.46 -3.42
N ALA A 319 -13.85 -8.05 -4.59
CA ALA A 319 -14.44 -8.46 -5.87
C ALA A 319 -14.35 -9.99 -6.08
N ASN A 320 -13.24 -10.61 -5.65
CA ASN A 320 -13.00 -12.04 -5.79
C ASN A 320 -13.73 -12.90 -4.75
N SER A 321 -13.98 -12.37 -3.54
CA SER A 321 -14.71 -13.10 -2.48
C SER A 321 -16.20 -13.29 -2.80
N LYS A 322 -16.75 -12.48 -3.71
CA LYS A 322 -18.19 -12.42 -4.04
C LYS A 322 -19.09 -11.95 -2.88
N ASP A 323 -18.50 -11.37 -1.83
CA ASP A 323 -19.25 -10.78 -0.72
C ASP A 323 -19.90 -9.45 -1.11
N ALA A 324 -19.50 -8.87 -2.25
CA ALA A 324 -20.07 -7.68 -2.86
C ALA A 324 -20.40 -7.92 -4.34
N ASP A 325 -21.48 -7.30 -4.83
CA ASP A 325 -21.88 -7.36 -6.24
C ASP A 325 -21.14 -6.32 -7.08
N LYS A 326 -20.76 -5.20 -6.44
CA LYS A 326 -20.00 -4.10 -7.06
C LYS A 326 -18.98 -3.54 -6.09
N VAL A 327 -17.77 -3.35 -6.59
CA VAL A 327 -16.68 -2.63 -5.92
C VAL A 327 -16.33 -1.43 -6.77
N VAL A 328 -16.57 -0.23 -6.26
CA VAL A 328 -16.40 1.03 -6.98
C VAL A 328 -15.27 1.81 -6.34
N PHE A 329 -14.19 1.99 -7.08
CA PHE A 329 -13.07 2.80 -6.66
C PHE A 329 -13.29 4.25 -7.10
N LEU A 330 -13.34 5.16 -6.13
CA LEU A 330 -13.56 6.59 -6.34
C LEU A 330 -12.25 7.36 -6.25
N VAL A 331 -11.89 8.05 -7.34
CA VAL A 331 -10.75 8.97 -7.41
C VAL A 331 -11.24 10.41 -7.39
N ASP A 332 -10.44 11.32 -6.80
CA ASP A 332 -10.83 12.72 -6.61
C ASP A 332 -10.88 13.49 -7.94
N ARG A 333 -9.84 13.40 -8.77
CA ARG A 333 -9.73 14.16 -10.03
C ARG A 333 -9.62 13.26 -11.26
N ILE A 334 -10.12 13.76 -12.41
CA ILE A 334 -10.10 13.03 -13.68
C ILE A 334 -8.66 12.72 -14.13
N GLU A 335 -7.71 13.62 -13.93
CA GLU A 335 -6.30 13.46 -14.31
C GLU A 335 -5.59 12.44 -13.39
N LEU A 336 -5.78 12.53 -12.06
CA LEU A 336 -5.33 11.53 -11.12
C LEU A 336 -6.04 10.19 -11.35
N GLY A 337 -7.29 10.23 -11.81
CA GLY A 337 -8.07 9.06 -12.21
C GLY A 337 -7.44 8.29 -13.37
N THR A 338 -6.78 8.96 -14.30
CA THR A 338 -6.07 8.30 -15.41
C THR A 338 -4.81 7.60 -14.91
N GLN A 339 -3.99 8.26 -14.10
CA GLN A 339 -2.80 7.65 -13.49
C GLN A 339 -3.16 6.49 -12.54
N SER A 340 -4.14 6.70 -11.66
CA SER A 340 -4.62 5.64 -10.77
C SER A 340 -5.20 4.46 -11.56
N LEU A 341 -5.95 4.72 -12.63
CA LEU A 341 -6.48 3.66 -13.49
C LEU A 341 -5.37 2.87 -14.19
N GLU A 342 -4.35 3.56 -14.71
CA GLU A 342 -3.19 2.90 -15.33
C GLU A 342 -2.44 2.05 -14.30
N GLN A 343 -2.22 2.57 -13.09
CA GLN A 343 -1.66 1.80 -11.98
C GLN A 343 -2.55 0.63 -11.58
N TYR A 344 -3.88 0.82 -11.49
CA TYR A 344 -4.81 -0.28 -11.18
C TYR A 344 -4.80 -1.36 -12.27
N ARG A 345 -4.72 -0.96 -13.54
CA ARG A 345 -4.58 -1.91 -14.65
C ARG A 345 -3.24 -2.63 -14.62
N SER A 346 -2.17 -1.95 -14.24
CA SER A 346 -0.85 -2.58 -14.14
C SER A 346 -0.77 -3.61 -13.00
N PHE A 347 -1.61 -3.49 -11.99
CA PHE A 347 -1.72 -4.44 -10.87
C PHE A 347 -2.74 -5.56 -11.10
N ALA A 348 -3.61 -5.43 -12.12
CA ALA A 348 -4.60 -6.44 -12.46
C ALA A 348 -3.95 -7.56 -13.27
N ASN A 349 -4.30 -8.81 -12.94
CA ASN A 349 -3.89 -9.97 -13.74
C ASN A 349 -4.67 -9.98 -15.07
N GLU A 350 -4.16 -10.70 -16.09
CA GLU A 350 -4.83 -10.84 -17.40
C GLU A 350 -6.29 -11.33 -17.32
N SER A 351 -6.60 -12.10 -16.28
CA SER A 351 -7.98 -12.61 -16.03
C SER A 351 -8.89 -11.62 -15.31
N GLU A 352 -8.36 -10.50 -14.83
CA GLU A 352 -9.10 -9.50 -14.05
C GLU A 352 -9.38 -8.27 -14.89
N THR A 353 -10.64 -7.88 -14.97
CA THR A 353 -11.05 -6.73 -15.77
C THR A 353 -11.28 -5.52 -14.87
N VAL A 354 -10.41 -4.52 -14.98
CA VAL A 354 -10.59 -3.21 -14.34
C VAL A 354 -11.29 -2.29 -15.34
N GLN A 355 -12.55 -1.99 -15.09
CA GLN A 355 -13.39 -1.22 -16.01
C GLN A 355 -13.31 0.28 -15.75
N LYS A 356 -12.91 1.06 -16.78
CA LYS A 356 -13.02 2.52 -16.78
C LYS A 356 -14.42 2.95 -17.22
N THR A 357 -14.91 4.02 -16.63
CA THR A 357 -16.14 4.68 -17.08
C THR A 357 -15.80 5.92 -17.90
N GLU A 358 -16.09 5.90 -19.19
CA GLU A 358 -15.86 7.05 -20.06
C GLU A 358 -16.92 8.14 -19.86
N SER A 359 -18.14 7.74 -19.59
CA SER A 359 -19.29 8.62 -19.36
C SER A 359 -20.11 8.21 -18.16
N THR A 360 -21.00 9.08 -17.69
CA THR A 360 -21.98 8.77 -16.64
C THR A 360 -22.94 7.65 -17.07
N ASP A 361 -23.30 7.57 -18.35
CA ASP A 361 -24.20 6.53 -18.86
C ASP A 361 -23.50 5.16 -18.91
N ALA A 362 -22.22 5.11 -19.29
CA ALA A 362 -21.43 3.89 -19.18
C ALA A 362 -21.31 3.41 -17.71
N LEU A 363 -21.14 4.35 -16.77
CA LEU A 363 -21.14 4.03 -15.34
C LEU A 363 -22.48 3.44 -14.88
N LYS A 364 -23.62 4.04 -15.27
CA LYS A 364 -24.96 3.53 -14.96
C LYS A 364 -25.17 2.12 -15.52
N ALA A 365 -24.74 1.87 -16.77
CA ALA A 365 -24.83 0.55 -17.38
C ALA A 365 -24.06 -0.51 -16.60
N LYS A 366 -22.82 -0.20 -16.20
CA LYS A 366 -21.96 -1.11 -15.41
C LYS A 366 -22.50 -1.37 -14.00
N LEU A 367 -23.04 -0.36 -13.35
CA LEU A 367 -23.69 -0.54 -12.04
C LEU A 367 -24.92 -1.47 -12.11
N LYS A 368 -25.67 -1.41 -13.20
CA LYS A 368 -26.82 -2.31 -13.44
C LYS A 368 -26.40 -3.71 -13.85
N SER A 369 -25.29 -3.87 -14.55
CA SER A 369 -24.80 -5.14 -15.08
C SER A 369 -24.64 -6.18 -13.97
N SER A 370 -24.95 -7.44 -14.29
CA SER A 370 -24.64 -8.61 -13.45
C SER A 370 -23.47 -9.43 -14.00
N ASP A 371 -22.80 -8.92 -15.02
CA ASP A 371 -21.59 -9.53 -15.56
C ASP A 371 -20.44 -9.44 -14.52
N PRO A 372 -19.77 -10.55 -14.21
CA PRO A 372 -18.62 -10.55 -13.30
C PRO A 372 -17.48 -9.61 -13.73
N SER A 373 -17.31 -9.37 -15.04
CA SER A 373 -16.31 -8.43 -15.55
C SER A 373 -16.58 -6.97 -15.16
N ASP A 374 -17.80 -6.64 -14.77
CA ASP A 374 -18.24 -5.33 -14.29
C ASP A 374 -18.29 -5.24 -12.75
N THR A 375 -17.71 -6.19 -12.03
CA THR A 375 -17.68 -6.16 -10.55
C THR A 375 -16.77 -5.05 -10.03
N LEU A 376 -15.57 -4.88 -10.60
CA LEU A 376 -14.61 -3.84 -10.21
C LEU A 376 -14.67 -2.67 -11.18
N ILE A 377 -15.09 -1.50 -10.69
CA ILE A 377 -15.30 -0.29 -11.47
C ILE A 377 -14.41 0.83 -10.90
N VAL A 378 -13.67 1.53 -11.77
CA VAL A 378 -12.92 2.74 -11.41
C VAL A 378 -13.60 3.96 -12.04
N THR A 379 -13.90 4.96 -11.21
CA THR A 379 -14.58 6.19 -11.65
C THR A 379 -14.19 7.40 -10.81
N SER A 380 -14.43 8.62 -11.31
CA SER A 380 -14.24 9.82 -10.51
C SER A 380 -15.44 10.09 -9.60
N ILE A 381 -15.18 10.76 -8.47
CA ILE A 381 -16.23 11.16 -7.54
C ILE A 381 -17.26 12.10 -8.19
N GLN A 382 -16.82 12.94 -9.15
CA GLN A 382 -17.69 13.83 -9.90
C GLN A 382 -18.69 13.05 -10.77
N LYS A 383 -18.20 12.05 -11.54
CA LYS A 383 -19.09 11.20 -12.35
C LYS A 383 -20.08 10.41 -11.49
N MET A 384 -19.62 9.93 -10.34
CA MET A 384 -20.47 9.23 -9.40
C MET A 384 -21.50 10.17 -8.74
N GLY A 385 -21.10 11.41 -8.40
CA GLY A 385 -21.99 12.45 -7.88
C GLY A 385 -23.04 12.95 -8.88
N ASN A 386 -22.82 12.76 -10.19
CA ASN A 386 -23.81 13.08 -11.22
C ASN A 386 -24.90 11.97 -11.37
N ILE A 387 -24.78 10.88 -10.63
CA ILE A 387 -25.86 9.89 -10.52
C ILE A 387 -26.77 10.33 -9.38
N ASP A 388 -27.83 11.02 -9.71
CA ASP A 388 -28.87 11.43 -8.76
C ASP A 388 -30.23 10.78 -9.10
N GLU A 389 -31.21 11.04 -8.26
CA GLU A 389 -32.55 10.46 -8.41
C GLU A 389 -33.26 10.95 -9.67
N ASP A 390 -32.94 12.15 -10.15
CA ASP A 390 -33.52 12.74 -11.34
C ASP A 390 -32.85 12.23 -12.63
N ALA A 391 -31.62 11.77 -12.54
CA ALA A 391 -30.81 11.29 -13.68
C ALA A 391 -31.07 9.81 -14.03
N MET A 392 -31.87 9.09 -13.27
CA MET A 392 -32.17 7.66 -13.48
C MET A 392 -33.65 7.35 -13.32
N SER A 393 -34.11 6.32 -14.07
CA SER A 393 -35.46 5.79 -13.80
C SER A 393 -35.56 5.20 -12.38
N ALA A 394 -36.70 5.38 -11.71
CA ALA A 394 -36.93 4.83 -10.38
C ALA A 394 -36.68 3.30 -10.33
N ARG A 395 -37.01 2.59 -11.41
CA ARG A 395 -36.78 1.14 -11.56
C ARG A 395 -35.28 0.80 -11.58
N ASP A 396 -34.50 1.55 -12.34
CA ASP A 396 -33.02 1.32 -12.45
C ASP A 396 -32.33 1.61 -11.13
N LEU A 397 -32.73 2.71 -10.48
CA LEU A 397 -32.17 3.11 -9.18
C LEU A 397 -32.46 2.05 -8.10
N GLU A 398 -33.70 1.53 -8.08
CA GLU A 398 -34.07 0.46 -7.14
C GLU A 398 -33.30 -0.84 -7.42
N ALA A 399 -33.07 -1.18 -8.70
CA ALA A 399 -32.30 -2.36 -9.08
C ALA A 399 -30.84 -2.25 -8.63
N ILE A 400 -30.23 -1.06 -8.72
CA ILE A 400 -28.86 -0.82 -8.24
C ILE A 400 -28.82 -0.81 -6.71
N ARG A 401 -29.78 -0.18 -6.03
CA ARG A 401 -29.84 -0.11 -4.55
C ARG A 401 -29.98 -1.49 -3.88
N LYS A 402 -30.50 -2.49 -4.59
CA LYS A 402 -30.58 -3.88 -4.11
C LYS A 402 -29.25 -4.60 -4.15
N LYS A 403 -28.24 -4.08 -4.87
CA LYS A 403 -26.91 -4.68 -4.95
C LYS A 403 -26.08 -4.35 -3.71
N ARG A 404 -25.21 -5.28 -3.33
CA ARG A 404 -24.19 -5.10 -2.30
C ARG A 404 -23.04 -4.28 -2.92
N ILE A 405 -22.98 -3.00 -2.58
CA ILE A 405 -22.02 -2.06 -3.18
C ILE A 405 -20.99 -1.64 -2.14
N VAL A 406 -19.72 -1.73 -2.51
CA VAL A 406 -18.59 -1.22 -1.74
C VAL A 406 -17.95 -0.07 -2.50
N PHE A 407 -17.79 1.08 -1.85
CA PHE A 407 -16.99 2.20 -2.33
C PHE A 407 -15.64 2.22 -1.63
N ILE A 408 -14.56 2.33 -2.40
CA ILE A 408 -13.22 2.59 -1.91
C ILE A 408 -12.83 3.99 -2.37
N VAL A 409 -12.55 4.89 -1.42
CA VAL A 409 -12.29 6.31 -1.66
C VAL A 409 -10.84 6.61 -1.34
N ASP A 410 -10.06 6.94 -2.37
CA ASP A 410 -8.67 7.36 -2.18
C ASP A 410 -8.60 8.85 -1.86
N GLU A 411 -7.57 9.27 -1.10
CA GLU A 411 -7.36 10.62 -0.59
C GLU A 411 -8.65 11.23 -0.01
N CYS A 412 -9.34 10.45 0.80
CA CYS A 412 -10.70 10.73 1.25
C CYS A 412 -10.84 12.05 2.02
N HIS A 413 -9.75 12.60 2.60
CA HIS A 413 -9.75 13.90 3.27
C HIS A 413 -10.05 15.09 2.32
N ARG A 414 -9.83 14.92 1.01
CA ARG A 414 -10.11 15.96 -0.01
C ARG A 414 -11.55 15.92 -0.48
N SER A 415 -12.04 14.74 -0.81
CA SER A 415 -13.30 14.52 -1.53
C SER A 415 -14.52 14.33 -0.62
N THR A 416 -14.29 14.03 0.66
CA THR A 416 -15.32 13.53 1.59
C THR A 416 -16.39 14.56 1.96
N PHE A 417 -16.04 15.85 1.95
CA PHE A 417 -16.88 16.92 2.47
C PHE A 417 -17.58 17.75 1.37
N GLY A 418 -17.54 17.28 0.12
CA GLY A 418 -18.18 17.91 -1.02
C GLY A 418 -19.61 17.44 -1.27
N LYS A 419 -20.38 18.24 -2.04
CA LYS A 419 -21.76 17.91 -2.46
C LYS A 419 -21.86 16.54 -3.14
N ASN A 420 -20.85 16.12 -3.90
CA ASN A 420 -20.83 14.84 -4.60
C ASN A 420 -20.90 13.65 -3.63
N MET A 421 -20.14 13.69 -2.53
CA MET A 421 -20.18 12.61 -1.53
C MET A 421 -21.54 12.55 -0.80
N GLU A 422 -22.13 13.70 -0.50
CA GLU A 422 -23.47 13.76 0.10
C GLU A 422 -24.49 13.15 -0.86
N THR A 423 -24.41 13.44 -2.16
CA THR A 423 -25.26 12.84 -3.19
C THR A 423 -25.05 11.33 -3.26
N ILE A 424 -23.80 10.85 -3.30
CA ILE A 424 -23.50 9.41 -3.34
C ILE A 424 -24.11 8.70 -2.13
N LYS A 425 -23.95 9.24 -0.92
CA LYS A 425 -24.55 8.65 0.30
C LYS A 425 -26.06 8.64 0.27
N ARG A 426 -26.69 9.69 -0.25
CA ARG A 426 -28.16 9.77 -0.39
C ARG A 426 -28.68 8.76 -1.41
N VAL A 427 -27.99 8.62 -2.55
CA VAL A 427 -28.38 7.72 -3.63
C VAL A 427 -28.13 6.26 -3.25
N PHE A 428 -27.08 5.96 -2.53
CA PHE A 428 -26.66 4.60 -2.15
C PHE A 428 -26.58 4.42 -0.62
N PRO A 429 -27.69 4.55 0.11
CA PRO A 429 -27.68 4.56 1.58
C PRO A 429 -27.28 3.23 2.21
N GLY A 430 -27.36 2.12 1.45
CA GLY A 430 -26.98 0.78 1.90
C GLY A 430 -25.55 0.36 1.48
N ALA A 431 -24.81 1.24 0.82
CA ALA A 431 -23.45 0.93 0.38
C ALA A 431 -22.43 1.09 1.53
N LEU A 432 -21.41 0.23 1.53
CA LEU A 432 -20.27 0.38 2.43
C LEU A 432 -19.25 1.35 1.83
N MET A 433 -18.67 2.18 2.66
CA MET A 433 -17.64 3.13 2.25
C MET A 433 -16.37 2.92 3.05
N PHE A 434 -15.25 2.72 2.35
CA PHE A 434 -13.93 2.64 2.95
C PHE A 434 -13.07 3.80 2.46
N GLY A 435 -12.46 4.56 3.40
CA GLY A 435 -11.60 5.69 3.09
C GLY A 435 -10.12 5.34 3.23
N PHE A 436 -9.28 5.85 2.31
CA PHE A 436 -7.82 5.84 2.44
C PHE A 436 -7.32 7.27 2.52
N THR A 437 -6.49 7.57 3.51
CA THR A 437 -5.94 8.92 3.69
C THR A 437 -4.60 8.89 4.42
N GLY A 438 -3.72 9.86 4.08
CA GLY A 438 -2.50 10.14 4.85
C GLY A 438 -2.72 11.16 5.97
N THR A 439 -3.82 11.92 5.90
CA THR A 439 -4.13 13.03 6.79
C THR A 439 -5.61 13.01 7.18
N PRO A 440 -6.02 12.11 8.09
CA PRO A 440 -7.41 12.05 8.52
C PRO A 440 -7.84 13.34 9.19
N ILE A 441 -9.13 13.63 9.10
CA ILE A 441 -9.75 14.79 9.75
C ILE A 441 -10.30 14.33 11.10
N HIS A 442 -9.74 14.86 12.16
CA HIS A 442 -10.14 14.66 13.55
C HIS A 442 -10.97 15.86 14.06
N GLU A 443 -11.40 15.82 15.31
CA GLU A 443 -12.15 16.91 15.94
C GLU A 443 -11.41 18.25 15.89
N GLU A 444 -10.08 18.23 16.09
CA GLU A 444 -9.22 19.41 16.11
C GLU A 444 -9.19 20.17 14.77
N ASN A 445 -9.29 19.44 13.66
CA ASN A 445 -9.27 20.00 12.30
C ASN A 445 -10.56 19.76 11.53
N ARG A 446 -11.68 19.64 12.23
CA ARG A 446 -13.02 19.33 11.73
C ARG A 446 -13.44 20.25 10.58
N LYS A 447 -13.89 19.64 9.47
CA LYS A 447 -14.39 20.37 8.30
C LYS A 447 -15.90 20.19 8.16
N LYS A 448 -16.63 21.28 7.95
CA LYS A 448 -18.11 21.26 7.81
C LYS A 448 -18.81 20.44 8.89
N LEU A 449 -18.36 20.57 10.15
CA LEU A 449 -18.89 19.87 11.32
C LEU A 449 -18.80 18.33 11.22
N SER A 450 -17.86 17.77 10.43
CA SER A 450 -17.70 16.34 10.25
C SER A 450 -16.25 15.90 10.28
N THR A 451 -15.99 14.72 10.82
CA THR A 451 -14.67 14.06 10.88
C THR A 451 -14.59 12.89 9.89
N THR A 452 -13.40 12.33 9.70
CA THR A 452 -13.24 11.12 8.88
C THR A 452 -14.03 9.94 9.48
N THR A 453 -14.06 9.83 10.81
CA THR A 453 -14.84 8.81 11.53
C THR A 453 -16.36 8.98 11.35
N ASP A 454 -16.86 10.22 11.33
CA ASP A 454 -18.28 10.48 11.08
C ASP A 454 -18.72 9.99 9.71
N VAL A 455 -17.83 10.08 8.73
CA VAL A 455 -18.13 9.73 7.34
C VAL A 455 -17.97 8.24 7.06
N PHE A 456 -16.87 7.64 7.48
CA PHE A 456 -16.50 6.27 7.11
C PHE A 456 -16.70 5.24 8.22
N GLY A 457 -16.64 5.64 9.48
CA GLY A 457 -16.66 4.76 10.65
C GLY A 457 -15.29 4.62 11.28
N ASP A 458 -15.05 3.45 11.90
CA ASP A 458 -13.86 3.19 12.70
C ASP A 458 -12.56 3.23 11.88
N GLU A 459 -11.46 3.62 12.52
CA GLU A 459 -10.12 3.42 11.99
C GLU A 459 -9.81 1.91 11.98
N LEU A 460 -9.57 1.37 10.80
CA LEU A 460 -9.31 -0.06 10.62
C LEU A 460 -7.84 -0.42 10.76
N HIS A 461 -6.96 0.48 10.31
CA HIS A 461 -5.51 0.34 10.45
C HIS A 461 -4.83 1.71 10.34
N ARG A 462 -3.71 1.85 11.07
CA ARG A 462 -2.86 3.04 11.07
C ARG A 462 -1.43 2.68 10.70
N TYR A 463 -0.85 3.45 9.79
CA TYR A 463 0.59 3.51 9.52
C TYR A 463 0.97 4.97 9.39
N SER A 464 1.47 5.52 10.49
CA SER A 464 1.73 6.95 10.65
C SER A 464 2.99 7.39 9.90
N ILE A 465 3.21 8.70 9.82
CA ILE A 465 4.46 9.25 9.28
C ILE A 465 5.67 8.83 10.14
N ALA A 466 5.50 8.69 11.45
CA ALA A 466 6.55 8.22 12.36
C ALA A 466 6.94 6.76 12.06
N ASP A 467 5.94 5.89 11.78
CA ASP A 467 6.19 4.52 11.33
C ASP A 467 6.95 4.53 10.00
N GLY A 468 6.52 5.38 9.06
CA GLY A 468 7.16 5.51 7.74
C GLY A 468 8.61 5.98 7.81
N ILE A 469 8.94 6.90 8.71
CA ILE A 469 10.31 7.37 8.95
C ILE A 469 11.15 6.26 9.61
N ARG A 470 10.63 5.61 10.64
CA ARG A 470 11.29 4.48 11.32
C ARG A 470 11.66 3.38 10.32
N ASP A 471 10.74 3.03 9.44
CA ASP A 471 10.91 1.94 8.47
C ASP A 471 11.68 2.37 7.20
N GLY A 472 12.15 3.64 7.13
CA GLY A 472 12.88 4.19 5.99
C GLY A 472 12.03 4.39 4.72
N ASN A 473 10.71 4.32 4.82
CA ASN A 473 9.78 4.54 3.71
C ASN A 473 9.51 6.01 3.42
N VAL A 474 9.68 6.85 4.44
CA VAL A 474 9.54 8.30 4.39
C VAL A 474 10.84 8.91 4.91
N LEU A 475 11.32 9.95 4.25
CA LEU A 475 12.49 10.68 4.73
C LEU A 475 12.13 11.41 6.02
N GLY A 476 13.05 11.38 6.98
CA GLY A 476 12.96 12.21 8.17
C GLY A 476 13.04 13.69 7.81
N PHE A 477 12.47 14.54 8.64
CA PHE A 477 12.55 15.98 8.50
C PHE A 477 12.71 16.63 9.87
N ASP A 478 13.38 17.75 9.88
CA ASP A 478 13.51 18.61 11.05
C ASP A 478 12.62 19.84 10.86
N THR A 479 11.80 20.16 11.85
CA THR A 479 11.03 21.39 11.87
C THR A 479 11.88 22.52 12.43
N CYS A 480 12.03 23.59 11.67
CA CYS A 480 12.70 24.81 12.11
C CYS A 480 11.70 25.97 12.03
N PRO A 481 11.00 26.29 13.12
CA PRO A 481 10.11 27.44 13.13
C PRO A 481 10.94 28.73 13.06
N VAL A 482 10.56 29.62 12.16
CA VAL A 482 11.19 30.92 11.99
C VAL A 482 10.16 31.99 12.30
N ALA A 483 10.45 32.85 13.27
CA ALA A 483 9.62 34.01 13.59
C ALA A 483 10.13 35.22 12.82
N THR A 484 9.25 35.91 12.11
CA THR A 484 9.56 37.16 11.41
C THR A 484 9.65 38.34 12.34
N TYR A 485 8.98 38.24 13.49
CA TYR A 485 9.00 39.27 14.54
C TYR A 485 9.31 38.68 15.92
N PRO A 486 9.95 39.45 16.84
CA PRO A 486 10.12 39.01 18.22
C PRO A 486 8.78 38.77 18.90
N GLU A 487 8.68 37.74 19.71
CA GLU A 487 7.46 37.40 20.45
C GLU A 487 6.91 38.55 21.27
N PHE A 488 7.80 39.29 21.95
CA PHE A 488 7.44 40.44 22.75
C PHE A 488 6.70 41.52 21.94
N ASP A 489 7.20 41.84 20.74
CA ASP A 489 6.63 42.85 19.86
C ASP A 489 5.23 42.46 19.37
N LEU A 490 5.03 41.19 19.04
CA LEU A 490 3.71 40.66 18.65
C LEU A 490 2.73 40.71 19.82
N ARG A 491 3.16 40.26 21.01
CA ARG A 491 2.32 40.32 22.22
C ARG A 491 1.92 41.73 22.54
N GLN A 492 2.88 42.66 22.51
CA GLN A 492 2.62 44.06 22.78
C GLN A 492 1.61 44.67 21.81
N ALA A 493 1.75 44.34 20.54
CA ALA A 493 0.85 44.82 19.52
C ALA A 493 -0.58 44.35 19.72
N VAL A 494 -0.76 43.02 19.92
CA VAL A 494 -2.07 42.43 20.21
C VAL A 494 -2.65 43.02 21.53
N ALA A 495 -1.81 43.16 22.55
CA ALA A 495 -2.24 43.68 23.83
C ALA A 495 -2.70 45.17 23.76
N LEU A 496 -2.05 45.99 22.95
CA LEU A 496 -2.47 47.36 22.68
C LEU A 496 -3.79 47.41 21.90
N ASP A 497 -3.93 46.58 20.87
CA ASP A 497 -5.13 46.56 20.04
C ASP A 497 -6.35 46.09 20.84
N GLU A 498 -6.24 45.01 21.58
CA GLU A 498 -7.31 44.47 22.42
C GLU A 498 -7.65 45.42 23.59
N ALA A 499 -6.66 46.13 24.14
CA ALA A 499 -6.89 47.18 25.12
C ALA A 499 -7.47 48.47 24.51
N LYS A 500 -7.59 48.53 23.16
CA LYS A 500 -8.03 49.72 22.43
C LYS A 500 -7.22 50.97 22.78
N ALA A 501 -5.90 50.81 22.88
CA ALA A 501 -4.94 51.83 23.21
C ALA A 501 -3.88 51.96 22.10
N LYS A 502 -3.45 53.20 21.84
CA LYS A 502 -2.41 53.49 20.84
C LYS A 502 -0.99 53.53 21.41
N SER A 503 -0.88 53.64 22.73
CA SER A 503 0.39 53.71 23.44
C SER A 503 0.27 53.18 24.86
N MET A 504 1.41 52.87 25.47
CA MET A 504 1.48 52.47 26.89
C MET A 504 0.97 53.57 27.85
N GLU A 505 1.09 54.84 27.47
CA GLU A 505 0.57 55.95 28.26
C GLU A 505 -0.95 55.90 28.35
N GLU A 506 -1.65 55.56 27.27
CA GLU A 506 -3.10 55.36 27.25
C GLU A 506 -3.52 54.10 28.03
N VAL A 507 -2.71 53.07 28.05
CA VAL A 507 -2.93 51.86 28.84
C VAL A 507 -2.85 52.20 30.33
N MET A 508 -1.78 52.83 30.75
CA MET A 508 -1.54 53.20 32.16
C MET A 508 -2.50 54.25 32.69
N GLY A 509 -3.18 54.97 31.81
CA GLY A 509 -4.19 55.98 32.15
C GLY A 509 -5.59 55.43 32.48
N ASP A 510 -5.84 54.14 32.18
CA ASP A 510 -7.14 53.49 32.41
C ASP A 510 -6.97 52.08 33.02
N PRO A 511 -7.41 51.85 34.27
CA PRO A 511 -7.28 50.55 34.94
C PRO A 511 -7.94 49.36 34.20
N ARG A 512 -8.92 49.58 33.32
CA ARG A 512 -9.55 48.53 32.52
C ARG A 512 -8.65 48.13 31.36
N ARG A 513 -8.03 49.12 30.69
CA ARG A 513 -7.08 48.88 29.61
C ARG A 513 -5.82 48.20 30.13
N GLU A 514 -5.34 48.63 31.27
CA GLU A 514 -4.19 48.05 31.95
C GLU A 514 -4.39 46.57 32.25
N ARG A 515 -5.55 46.18 32.76
CA ARG A 515 -5.89 44.80 33.03
C ARG A 515 -5.92 43.95 31.76
N VAL A 516 -6.55 44.39 30.67
CA VAL A 516 -6.61 43.69 29.40
C VAL A 516 -5.21 43.52 28.81
N TYR A 517 -4.42 44.60 28.83
CA TYR A 517 -3.06 44.57 28.31
C TYR A 517 -2.19 43.50 28.99
N TYR A 518 -2.12 43.52 30.34
CA TYR A 518 -1.28 42.57 31.06
C TYR A 518 -1.83 41.14 31.00
N GLN A 519 -3.13 40.95 30.93
CA GLN A 519 -3.70 39.63 30.72
C GLN A 519 -3.22 39.02 29.40
N ILE A 520 -3.12 39.78 28.33
CA ILE A 520 -2.62 39.32 27.04
C ILE A 520 -1.10 39.12 27.08
N MET A 521 -0.37 40.05 27.67
CA MET A 521 1.08 39.96 27.75
C MET A 521 1.56 38.73 28.53
N ASP A 522 0.89 38.45 29.67
CA ASP A 522 1.39 37.46 30.64
C ASP A 522 0.71 36.09 30.51
N GLU A 523 -0.55 36.04 30.11
CA GLU A 523 -1.35 34.79 30.19
C GLU A 523 -1.69 34.15 28.83
N MET A 524 -1.75 34.95 27.74
CA MET A 524 -2.22 34.42 26.46
C MET A 524 -1.15 33.58 25.75
N PRO A 525 -1.43 32.32 25.34
CA PRO A 525 -0.51 31.53 24.55
C PRO A 525 -0.24 32.16 23.18
N MET A 526 0.95 31.86 22.57
CA MET A 526 1.27 32.30 21.20
C MET A 526 0.37 31.65 20.18
N ALA A 527 0.30 30.31 20.18
CA ALA A 527 -0.54 29.55 19.29
C ALA A 527 -1.99 29.44 19.75
N PRO A 528 -2.96 29.24 18.85
CA PRO A 528 -4.33 28.90 19.22
C PRO A 528 -4.36 27.64 20.09
N PHE A 529 -5.24 27.63 21.11
CA PHE A 529 -5.32 26.54 22.10
C PHE A 529 -6.77 26.08 22.32
N LEU A 530 -6.93 24.99 23.04
CA LEU A 530 -8.23 24.52 23.51
C LEU A 530 -8.39 24.85 24.97
N ASP A 531 -9.55 25.41 25.34
CA ASP A 531 -9.90 25.65 26.75
C ASP A 531 -10.23 24.33 27.49
N GLU A 532 -10.48 24.41 28.79
CA GLU A 532 -10.81 23.22 29.61
C GLU A 532 -12.10 22.50 29.17
N MET A 533 -12.95 23.18 28.38
CA MET A 533 -14.19 22.64 27.83
C MET A 533 -14.02 22.13 26.39
N GLY A 534 -12.79 22.22 25.83
CA GLY A 534 -12.47 21.76 24.47
C GLY A 534 -12.85 22.77 23.36
N ASN A 535 -13.18 24.03 23.70
CA ASN A 535 -13.42 25.04 22.68
C ASN A 535 -12.10 25.62 22.18
N ARG A 536 -12.05 25.91 20.87
CA ARG A 536 -10.87 26.53 20.25
C ARG A 536 -10.82 28.04 20.62
N CYS A 537 -9.76 28.41 21.32
CA CYS A 537 -9.45 29.78 21.69
C CYS A 537 -8.37 30.37 20.78
N HIS A 538 -8.41 31.66 20.58
CA HIS A 538 -7.39 32.41 19.86
C HIS A 538 -6.11 32.54 20.69
N GLY A 539 -4.96 32.36 20.03
CA GLY A 539 -3.67 32.76 20.56
C GLY A 539 -3.21 34.10 19.97
N ILE A 540 -2.07 34.59 20.42
CA ILE A 540 -1.47 35.87 19.97
C ILE A 540 -1.39 35.91 18.43
N GLU A 541 -0.87 34.82 17.79
CA GLU A 541 -0.67 34.76 16.34
C GLU A 541 -1.97 34.93 15.53
N SER A 542 -3.12 34.54 16.10
CA SER A 542 -4.41 34.66 15.40
C SER A 542 -5.09 36.03 15.62
N LEU A 543 -4.53 36.85 16.49
CA LEU A 543 -5.07 38.19 16.87
C LEU A 543 -4.18 39.35 16.40
N VAL A 544 -3.06 39.05 15.71
CA VAL A 544 -2.16 40.11 15.23
C VAL A 544 -2.91 41.05 14.28
N PRO A 545 -2.96 42.36 14.55
CA PRO A 545 -3.69 43.29 13.73
C PRO A 545 -3.13 43.39 12.31
N GLU A 546 -3.99 43.40 11.28
CA GLU A 546 -3.58 43.64 9.88
C GLU A 546 -2.76 44.92 9.71
N SER A 547 -3.01 45.96 10.54
CA SER A 547 -2.25 47.18 10.52
C SER A 547 -0.77 47.04 10.88
N GLN A 548 -0.35 45.93 11.49
CA GLN A 548 1.06 45.64 11.78
C GLN A 548 1.79 44.90 10.67
N TYR A 549 1.04 44.25 9.78
CA TYR A 549 1.54 43.75 8.51
C TYR A 549 1.34 44.78 7.38
N GLY A 550 1.29 46.06 7.73
CA GLY A 550 0.97 47.15 6.80
C GLY A 550 1.78 47.10 5.51
N THR A 551 1.22 47.64 4.47
CA THR A 551 1.89 47.75 3.15
C THR A 551 3.23 48.45 3.29
N ALA A 552 4.33 47.79 2.97
CA ALA A 552 5.68 48.32 3.10
C ALA A 552 5.98 49.44 2.09
N ASP A 553 5.21 49.55 1.01
CA ASP A 553 5.26 50.62 0.03
C ASP A 553 4.04 50.59 -0.91
N GLN A 554 4.11 51.29 -2.04
CA GLN A 554 3.03 51.38 -3.04
C GLN A 554 2.71 50.04 -3.77
N ARG A 555 3.26 48.92 -3.40
CA ARG A 555 3.20 47.63 -4.11
C ARG A 555 2.25 46.61 -3.49
N ASP A 556 1.48 46.97 -2.50
CA ASP A 556 0.60 46.07 -1.72
C ASP A 556 1.32 44.88 -1.04
N VAL A 557 2.66 44.90 -0.95
CA VAL A 557 3.49 43.89 -0.30
C VAL A 557 3.58 44.23 1.20
N THR A 558 3.35 43.25 2.06
CA THR A 558 3.41 43.45 3.51
C THR A 558 4.85 43.39 4.02
N GLU A 559 5.12 44.03 5.14
CA GLU A 559 6.41 43.95 5.83
C GLU A 559 6.76 42.49 6.20
N HIS A 560 5.75 41.70 6.56
CA HIS A 560 5.91 40.27 6.80
C HIS A 560 6.47 39.54 5.57
N GLN A 561 5.93 39.75 4.38
CA GLN A 561 6.40 39.12 3.15
C GLN A 561 7.86 39.49 2.83
N LEU A 562 8.24 40.73 3.06
CA LEU A 562 9.62 41.20 2.91
C LEU A 562 10.57 40.46 3.88
N GLN A 563 10.18 40.32 5.14
CA GLN A 563 10.98 39.60 6.16
C GLN A 563 11.10 38.11 5.82
N VAL A 564 10.03 37.46 5.34
CA VAL A 564 10.07 36.06 4.88
C VAL A 564 11.07 35.90 3.74
N VAL A 565 11.02 36.75 2.71
CA VAL A 565 11.95 36.67 1.58
C VAL A 565 13.37 36.93 2.02
N ALA A 566 13.59 37.95 2.89
CA ALA A 566 14.93 38.25 3.42
C ALA A 566 15.54 37.06 4.19
N ASP A 567 14.73 36.39 5.02
CA ASP A 567 15.17 35.21 5.77
C ASP A 567 15.53 34.05 4.84
N ILE A 568 14.66 33.75 3.86
CA ILE A 568 14.91 32.68 2.88
C ILE A 568 16.19 32.98 2.08
N VAL A 569 16.36 34.17 1.56
CA VAL A 569 17.54 34.56 0.78
C VAL A 569 18.82 34.46 1.61
N LYS A 570 18.78 34.92 2.85
CA LYS A 570 19.91 34.83 3.78
C LYS A 570 20.36 33.41 4.03
N HIS A 571 19.44 32.47 4.21
CA HIS A 571 19.75 31.08 4.58
C HIS A 571 19.86 30.14 3.36
N TRP A 572 19.47 30.60 2.18
CA TRP A 572 19.47 29.80 0.96
C TRP A 572 20.82 29.13 0.62
N PRO A 573 21.97 29.81 0.68
CA PRO A 573 23.25 29.18 0.35
C PRO A 573 23.53 27.94 1.21
N THR A 574 23.23 28.03 2.50
CA THR A 574 23.44 26.93 3.46
C THR A 574 22.45 25.80 3.28
N LEU A 575 21.14 26.13 3.25
CA LEU A 575 20.07 25.14 3.16
C LEU A 575 20.04 24.42 1.80
N SER A 576 20.32 25.14 0.71
CA SER A 576 20.42 24.55 -0.61
C SER A 576 21.74 23.82 -0.87
N ARG A 577 22.69 23.84 0.08
CA ARG A 577 24.07 23.38 -0.10
C ARG A 577 24.70 23.98 -1.37
N PHE A 578 24.64 25.29 -1.46
CA PHE A 578 25.16 26.07 -2.60
C PHE A 578 24.49 25.68 -3.94
N GLY A 579 23.16 25.58 -3.94
CA GLY A 579 22.37 25.33 -5.15
C GLY A 579 22.30 23.86 -5.59
N LYS A 580 22.77 22.91 -4.77
CA LYS A 580 22.64 21.48 -5.05
C LYS A 580 21.23 20.93 -4.83
N PHE A 581 20.43 21.59 -4.02
CA PHE A 581 19.07 21.20 -3.69
C PHE A 581 18.09 22.31 -4.02
N HIS A 582 16.87 21.90 -4.41
CA HIS A 582 15.74 22.79 -4.61
C HIS A 582 14.89 22.86 -3.33
N ALA A 583 14.05 23.89 -3.23
CA ALA A 583 13.05 24.02 -2.18
C ALA A 583 11.65 24.19 -2.79
N ILE A 584 10.64 23.82 -2.01
CA ILE A 584 9.24 24.10 -2.31
C ILE A 584 8.80 25.12 -1.28
N PHE A 585 8.32 26.27 -1.75
CA PHE A 585 7.70 27.31 -0.94
C PHE A 585 6.19 27.27 -1.13
N ALA A 586 5.46 26.85 -0.09
CA ALA A 586 4.02 26.75 -0.11
C ALA A 586 3.40 28.00 0.54
N THR A 587 2.41 28.60 -0.12
CA THR A 587 1.68 29.77 0.34
C THR A 587 0.23 29.43 0.64
N HIS A 588 -0.47 30.34 1.30
CA HIS A 588 -1.86 30.17 1.68
C HIS A 588 -2.83 30.28 0.49
N SER A 589 -2.49 31.06 -0.52
CA SER A 589 -3.34 31.31 -1.68
C SER A 589 -2.54 31.52 -2.98
N ILE A 590 -3.21 31.43 -4.12
CA ILE A 590 -2.59 31.72 -5.45
C ILE A 590 -2.15 33.19 -5.56
N PRO A 591 -2.96 34.19 -5.17
CA PRO A 591 -2.51 35.58 -5.17
C PRO A 591 -1.23 35.77 -4.37
N GLU A 592 -1.17 35.26 -3.15
CA GLU A 592 0.01 35.34 -2.31
C GLU A 592 1.24 34.64 -2.94
N ALA A 593 1.05 33.51 -3.63
CA ALA A 593 2.13 32.85 -4.36
C ALA A 593 2.70 33.73 -5.49
N LEU A 594 1.85 34.46 -6.17
CA LEU A 594 2.26 35.40 -7.22
C LEU A 594 2.99 36.62 -6.63
N ASP A 595 2.50 37.15 -5.50
CA ASP A 595 3.16 38.27 -4.80
C ASP A 595 4.57 37.88 -4.36
N TYR A 596 4.74 36.72 -3.73
CA TYR A 596 6.06 36.19 -3.39
C TYR A 596 6.94 35.94 -4.60
N TYR A 597 6.38 35.40 -5.70
CA TYR A 597 7.14 35.20 -6.94
C TYR A 597 7.72 36.51 -7.47
N HIS A 598 6.92 37.57 -7.54
CA HIS A 598 7.35 38.90 -7.97
C HIS A 598 8.40 39.47 -7.00
N LEU A 599 8.16 39.33 -5.71
CA LEU A 599 9.07 39.81 -4.68
C LEU A 599 10.45 39.11 -4.75
N PHE A 600 10.49 37.80 -4.97
CA PHE A 600 11.76 37.08 -5.18
C PHE A 600 12.46 37.54 -6.46
N LYS A 601 11.73 37.79 -7.54
CA LYS A 601 12.31 38.30 -8.81
C LYS A 601 12.95 39.69 -8.65
N GLU A 602 12.38 40.54 -7.81
CA GLU A 602 12.89 41.87 -7.53
C GLU A 602 14.06 41.84 -6.52
N THR A 603 13.94 41.02 -5.48
CA THR A 603 14.86 41.07 -4.34
C THR A 603 16.07 40.15 -4.53
N ALA A 604 15.90 39.02 -5.22
CA ALA A 604 16.91 37.99 -5.42
C ALA A 604 16.85 37.40 -6.84
N PRO A 605 17.10 38.23 -7.88
CA PRO A 605 16.97 37.83 -9.28
C PRO A 605 17.92 36.68 -9.69
N GLU A 606 18.96 36.43 -8.92
CA GLU A 606 19.89 35.30 -9.10
C GLU A 606 19.29 33.96 -8.73
N LEU A 607 18.23 33.93 -7.91
CA LEU A 607 17.51 32.71 -7.60
C LEU A 607 16.53 32.36 -8.73
N MET A 608 16.70 31.16 -9.30
CA MET A 608 15.75 30.64 -10.28
C MET A 608 14.45 30.22 -9.60
N THR A 609 13.46 31.09 -9.60
CA THR A 609 12.13 30.84 -9.04
C THR A 609 11.11 30.58 -10.11
N THR A 610 10.17 29.67 -9.87
CA THR A 610 9.01 29.41 -10.72
C THR A 610 7.77 29.23 -9.86
N VAL A 611 6.60 29.54 -10.41
CA VAL A 611 5.31 29.34 -9.77
C VAL A 611 4.60 28.18 -10.44
N LEU A 612 4.08 27.28 -9.61
CA LEU A 612 3.20 26.19 -10.03
C LEU A 612 1.80 26.50 -9.49
N VAL A 613 0.89 26.74 -10.38
CA VAL A 613 -0.53 26.95 -10.06
C VAL A 613 -1.37 25.93 -10.82
N ASP A 614 -2.42 25.43 -10.19
CA ASP A 614 -3.38 24.57 -10.84
C ASP A 614 -4.39 25.46 -11.60
N PRO A 615 -4.43 25.41 -12.96
CA PRO A 615 -5.33 26.26 -13.73
C PRO A 615 -6.81 25.92 -13.53
N SER A 616 -7.12 24.84 -12.81
CA SER A 616 -8.49 24.40 -12.52
C SER A 616 -9.02 24.92 -11.16
N ILE A 617 -8.19 25.68 -10.42
CA ILE A 617 -8.57 26.34 -9.15
C ILE A 617 -8.81 27.86 -9.46
#